data_dc4c75b4ceef6f810ef7a8bb0cf3466b
#
_entry.id   dc4c75b4ceef6f810ef7a8bb0cf3466b
#
_cell.length_a   1.000
_cell.length_b   1.000
_cell.length_c   1.000
_cell.angle_alpha   90.00
_cell.angle_beta   90.00
_cell.angle_gamma   90.00
#
_symmetry.space_group_name_H-M   'P 1'
#
loop_
_entity.id
_entity.type
_entity.pdbx_description
1 polymer ?
#
loop_
_entity_poly.entity_id
_entity_poly.type
_entity_poly.pdbx_seq_one_letter_code
_entity_poly.pdbx_strand_id
1 'polypeptide(L)'
;MNLSSVRIALRGLSANKMRSALTTLGIMIGVGSVIVLVAVGSGSAAATRQNLEQLGSNTLTVRAGGFGFGARAGTQSRKVAITDKDVKALQSKDNAPDVAEVVPSVNVSSATVVYNGATDTPNTVSGTTTNFSSVRNYKVKWGSWITQQEYDQHAHVAVLGLSDVKNLLGEQDDGSAIVGQQVTLGGKSFTVVGVFESKGSNGFQDQDSIAIIPLTTARDTLVGNTGTVDTVTVQATGSKTATAAQNEVTSVLVAQHPGSSSTDFSVLNQASLLQTVQSNNRTFTVLLGAVAAISLLVGGIGVMNIMLVTVTERTREIGIRKAIGARYSHILTQFLVEAVMLAGIGGILGALGGIALSAFVTIENVVPVVEPYSVVIALVFAIGIGLFFGIYPASRAAQLRPIDALRYE
;
A
#
# COMPACT_ATOMS: atom_id res chain seq x y z
N MET A 1 -6.94 -9.69 42.45
CA MET A 1 -5.45 -9.55 42.33
C MET A 1 -5.04 -8.61 43.48
N ASN A 2 -4.35 -9.12 44.52
CA ASN A 2 -4.02 -8.33 45.72
C ASN A 2 -2.91 -7.33 45.42
N LEU A 3 -3.11 -6.04 45.78
CA LEU A 3 -2.09 -4.98 45.63
C LEU A 3 -0.73 -5.36 46.23
N SER A 4 -0.70 -6.24 47.25
CA SER A 4 0.51 -6.77 47.85
C SER A 4 1.37 -7.60 46.90
N SER A 5 0.75 -8.37 45.99
CA SER A 5 1.49 -9.18 44.99
C SER A 5 2.18 -8.31 43.93
N VAL A 6 1.54 -7.22 43.52
CA VAL A 6 2.11 -6.22 42.59
C VAL A 6 3.34 -5.53 43.18
N ARG A 7 3.23 -5.11 44.47
CA ARG A 7 4.36 -4.45 45.15
C ARG A 7 5.55 -5.38 45.37
N ILE A 8 5.32 -6.65 45.61
CA ILE A 8 6.37 -7.67 45.77
C ILE A 8 7.06 -7.93 44.39
N ALA A 9 6.29 -8.02 43.30
CA ALA A 9 6.80 -8.19 41.97
C ALA A 9 7.70 -7.00 41.53
N LEU A 10 7.28 -5.77 41.80
CA LEU A 10 8.09 -4.56 41.54
C LEU A 10 9.41 -4.52 42.33
N ARG A 11 9.40 -4.99 43.58
CA ARG A 11 10.63 -5.12 44.36
C ARG A 11 11.56 -6.21 43.83
N GLY A 12 11.01 -7.32 43.32
CA GLY A 12 11.78 -8.38 42.68
C GLY A 12 12.52 -7.93 41.44
N LEU A 13 11.87 -7.09 40.62
CA LEU A 13 12.43 -6.46 39.41
C LEU A 13 13.59 -5.51 39.73
N SER A 14 13.54 -4.81 40.86
CA SER A 14 14.59 -3.86 41.26
C SER A 14 15.84 -4.53 41.84
N ALA A 15 15.78 -5.80 42.24
CA ALA A 15 16.91 -6.52 42.84
C ALA A 15 17.97 -6.93 41.78
N ASN A 16 17.56 -7.21 40.53
CA ASN A 16 18.45 -7.63 39.43
C ASN A 16 18.19 -6.79 38.17
N LYS A 17 18.47 -5.49 38.25
CA LYS A 17 18.13 -4.46 37.25
C LYS A 17 18.61 -4.78 35.84
N MET A 18 19.87 -5.23 35.70
CA MET A 18 20.50 -5.52 34.39
C MET A 18 19.78 -6.66 33.66
N ARG A 19 19.42 -7.72 34.38
CA ARG A 19 18.78 -8.91 33.84
C ARG A 19 17.31 -8.65 33.46
N SER A 20 16.60 -7.95 34.34
CA SER A 20 15.21 -7.53 34.06
C SER A 20 15.15 -6.57 32.89
N ALA A 21 16.13 -5.65 32.75
CA ALA A 21 16.20 -4.74 31.61
C ALA A 21 16.45 -5.50 30.29
N LEU A 22 17.32 -6.50 30.28
CA LEU A 22 17.65 -7.25 29.06
C LEU A 22 16.45 -8.05 28.51
N THR A 23 15.65 -8.65 29.39
CA THR A 23 14.43 -9.38 28.99
C THR A 23 13.29 -8.48 28.59
N THR A 24 13.08 -7.41 29.37
CA THR A 24 12.09 -6.39 29.01
C THR A 24 12.44 -5.79 27.64
N LEU A 25 13.73 -5.58 27.36
CA LEU A 25 14.22 -5.13 26.06
C LEU A 25 13.88 -6.12 24.94
N GLY A 26 14.07 -7.43 25.16
CA GLY A 26 13.70 -8.45 24.16
C GLY A 26 12.23 -8.44 23.79
N ILE A 27 11.35 -8.34 24.80
CA ILE A 27 9.90 -8.22 24.58
C ILE A 27 9.54 -6.87 23.93
N MET A 28 10.18 -5.80 24.40
CA MET A 28 10.00 -4.45 23.86
C MET A 28 10.33 -4.38 22.37
N ILE A 29 11.47 -4.96 21.97
CA ILE A 29 11.86 -5.05 20.54
C ILE A 29 10.85 -5.90 19.77
N GLY A 30 10.45 -7.05 20.31
CA GLY A 30 9.47 -7.92 19.68
C GLY A 30 8.13 -7.24 19.43
N VAL A 31 7.56 -6.61 20.44
CA VAL A 31 6.28 -5.87 20.34
C VAL A 31 6.44 -4.63 19.45
N GLY A 32 7.51 -3.86 19.61
CA GLY A 32 7.77 -2.66 18.83
C GLY A 32 7.91 -2.98 17.34
N SER A 33 8.66 -4.03 16.99
CA SER A 33 8.81 -4.45 15.61
C SER A 33 7.49 -4.90 14.97
N VAL A 34 6.62 -5.62 15.70
CA VAL A 34 5.27 -5.99 15.21
C VAL A 34 4.49 -4.72 14.82
N ILE A 35 4.46 -3.73 15.72
CA ILE A 35 3.67 -2.51 15.51
C ILE A 35 4.20 -1.71 14.31
N VAL A 36 5.53 -1.51 14.22
CA VAL A 36 6.15 -0.79 13.10
C VAL A 36 5.89 -1.51 11.78
N LEU A 37 6.06 -2.83 11.73
CA LEU A 37 5.88 -3.61 10.51
C LEU A 37 4.42 -3.60 10.03
N VAL A 38 3.46 -3.74 10.97
CA VAL A 38 2.03 -3.63 10.63
C VAL A 38 1.70 -2.21 10.18
N ALA A 39 2.23 -1.18 10.85
CA ALA A 39 1.96 0.21 10.50
C ALA A 39 2.49 0.57 9.09
N VAL A 40 3.71 0.14 8.74
CA VAL A 40 4.27 0.33 7.40
C VAL A 40 3.47 -0.46 6.35
N GLY A 41 3.11 -1.70 6.65
CA GLY A 41 2.28 -2.53 5.77
C GLY A 41 0.91 -1.93 5.49
N SER A 42 0.22 -1.46 6.54
CA SER A 42 -1.08 -0.78 6.42
C SER A 42 -0.97 0.56 5.68
N GLY A 43 0.08 1.33 5.94
CA GLY A 43 0.36 2.59 5.24
C GLY A 43 0.61 2.37 3.74
N SER A 44 1.42 1.37 3.38
CA SER A 44 1.66 1.00 1.99
C SER A 44 0.38 0.53 1.28
N ALA A 45 -0.44 -0.27 1.97
CA ALA A 45 -1.73 -0.72 1.43
C ALA A 45 -2.69 0.46 1.21
N ALA A 46 -2.75 1.41 2.15
CA ALA A 46 -3.59 2.61 2.05
C ALA A 46 -3.13 3.51 0.90
N ALA A 47 -1.84 3.78 0.78
CA ALA A 47 -1.27 4.58 -0.32
C ALA A 47 -1.55 3.94 -1.69
N THR A 48 -1.34 2.63 -1.82
CA THR A 48 -1.63 1.91 -3.06
C THR A 48 -3.11 1.95 -3.40
N ARG A 49 -3.99 1.78 -2.41
CA ARG A 49 -5.43 1.85 -2.61
C ARG A 49 -5.86 3.25 -3.06
N GLN A 50 -5.36 4.30 -2.43
CA GLN A 50 -5.64 5.68 -2.80
C GLN A 50 -5.20 5.96 -4.25
N ASN A 51 -4.00 5.54 -4.64
CA ASN A 51 -3.48 5.71 -5.99
C ASN A 51 -4.33 4.98 -7.04
N LEU A 52 -4.83 3.79 -6.72
CA LEU A 52 -5.68 3.02 -7.64
C LEU A 52 -7.13 3.54 -7.70
N GLU A 53 -7.67 4.06 -6.59
CA GLU A 53 -8.98 4.74 -6.58
C GLU A 53 -8.95 6.02 -7.42
N GLN A 54 -7.83 6.75 -7.45
CA GLN A 54 -7.63 7.92 -8.30
C GLN A 54 -7.58 7.58 -9.80
N LEU A 55 -7.18 6.37 -10.17
CA LEU A 55 -7.15 5.90 -11.57
C LEU A 55 -8.54 5.47 -12.08
N GLY A 56 -9.54 5.37 -11.20
CA GLY A 56 -10.87 4.82 -11.49
C GLY A 56 -10.93 3.31 -11.22
N SER A 57 -11.61 2.93 -10.15
CA SER A 57 -11.67 1.54 -9.66
C SER A 57 -12.35 0.54 -10.60
N ASN A 58 -13.05 1.02 -11.62
CA ASN A 58 -13.78 0.22 -12.61
C ASN A 58 -13.27 0.42 -14.04
N THR A 59 -12.01 0.85 -14.20
CA THR A 59 -11.42 1.07 -15.52
C THR A 59 -10.56 -0.11 -15.97
N LEU A 60 -10.62 -0.41 -17.25
CA LEU A 60 -9.79 -1.36 -17.98
C LEU A 60 -8.90 -0.57 -18.94
N THR A 61 -7.63 -0.91 -19.02
CA THR A 61 -6.72 -0.33 -20.01
C THR A 61 -6.36 -1.38 -21.04
N VAL A 62 -6.71 -1.12 -22.28
CA VAL A 62 -6.47 -2.01 -23.42
C VAL A 62 -5.34 -1.47 -24.25
N ARG A 63 -4.37 -2.31 -24.57
CA ARG A 63 -3.22 -1.99 -25.45
C ARG A 63 -2.96 -3.12 -26.42
N ALA A 64 -2.41 -2.78 -27.58
CA ALA A 64 -1.89 -3.75 -28.53
C ALA A 64 -0.62 -4.44 -27.99
N GLY A 65 -0.55 -5.76 -28.12
CA GLY A 65 0.57 -6.57 -27.65
C GLY A 65 0.42 -7.06 -26.21
N GLY A 66 0.89 -8.28 -25.95
CA GLY A 66 0.82 -8.89 -24.61
C GLY A 66 1.75 -8.20 -23.63
N PHE A 67 1.20 -7.69 -22.54
CA PHE A 67 1.93 -7.28 -21.34
C PHE A 67 1.99 -8.47 -20.38
N GLY A 68 2.95 -9.36 -20.56
CA GLY A 68 3.13 -10.46 -19.61
C GLY A 68 4.11 -10.07 -18.51
N PHE A 69 3.61 -9.70 -17.32
CA PHE A 69 4.33 -10.03 -16.09
C PHE A 69 4.38 -11.57 -16.02
N GLY A 70 5.44 -12.17 -16.57
CA GLY A 70 5.56 -13.63 -16.67
C GLY A 70 5.46 -14.23 -18.08
N ALA A 71 5.39 -13.44 -19.15
CA ALA A 71 5.57 -13.95 -20.50
C ALA A 71 6.97 -14.56 -20.60
N ARG A 72 7.02 -15.88 -20.74
CA ARG A 72 8.27 -16.60 -21.09
C ARG A 72 8.87 -15.90 -22.30
N ALA A 73 10.09 -15.41 -22.15
CA ALA A 73 10.88 -14.91 -23.26
C ALA A 73 10.85 -15.96 -24.38
N GLY A 74 10.11 -15.72 -25.46
CA GLY A 74 10.01 -16.65 -26.59
C GLY A 74 8.68 -16.65 -27.36
N THR A 75 7.57 -16.22 -26.78
CA THR A 75 6.33 -16.01 -27.56
C THR A 75 6.30 -14.60 -28.10
N GLN A 76 6.59 -14.43 -29.38
CA GLN A 76 6.35 -13.18 -30.08
C GLN A 76 4.84 -12.97 -30.17
N SER A 77 4.28 -12.22 -29.22
CA SER A 77 2.92 -11.71 -29.32
C SER A 77 2.87 -10.79 -30.53
N ARG A 78 2.00 -11.12 -31.49
CA ARG A 78 1.78 -10.32 -32.69
C ARG A 78 1.17 -8.99 -32.23
N LYS A 79 1.83 -7.87 -32.53
CA LYS A 79 1.23 -6.55 -32.26
C LYS A 79 0.11 -6.32 -33.25
N VAL A 80 -1.12 -6.60 -32.83
CA VAL A 80 -2.32 -6.30 -33.61
C VAL A 80 -2.78 -4.89 -33.20
N ALA A 81 -2.72 -3.95 -34.14
CA ALA A 81 -3.12 -2.56 -33.85
C ALA A 81 -4.62 -2.48 -33.56
N ILE A 82 -4.98 -1.74 -32.53
CA ILE A 82 -6.36 -1.44 -32.21
C ILE A 82 -6.84 -0.35 -33.15
N THR A 83 -7.99 -0.55 -33.80
CA THR A 83 -8.54 0.34 -34.83
C THR A 83 -9.78 1.09 -34.33
N ASP A 84 -10.16 2.12 -35.07
CA ASP A 84 -11.43 2.86 -34.80
C ASP A 84 -12.67 1.93 -34.94
N LYS A 85 -12.58 0.83 -35.72
CA LYS A 85 -13.65 -0.17 -35.79
C LYS A 85 -13.80 -0.94 -34.49
N ASP A 86 -12.69 -1.25 -33.84
CA ASP A 86 -12.68 -1.91 -32.52
C ASP A 86 -13.29 -1.01 -31.45
N VAL A 87 -12.92 0.27 -31.48
CA VAL A 87 -13.50 1.27 -30.58
C VAL A 87 -15.03 1.34 -30.73
N LYS A 88 -15.53 1.39 -31.97
CA LYS A 88 -16.99 1.39 -32.24
C LYS A 88 -17.65 0.09 -31.82
N ALA A 89 -17.00 -1.05 -32.02
CA ALA A 89 -17.52 -2.36 -31.59
C ALA A 89 -17.61 -2.46 -30.06
N LEU A 90 -16.64 -1.89 -29.33
CA LEU A 90 -16.64 -1.82 -27.86
C LEU A 90 -17.67 -0.84 -27.29
N GLN A 91 -18.06 0.19 -28.06
CA GLN A 91 -19.13 1.11 -27.68
C GLN A 91 -20.53 0.53 -27.84
N SER A 92 -20.66 -0.56 -28.62
CA SER A 92 -21.95 -1.21 -28.83
C SER A 92 -22.36 -2.02 -27.61
N LYS A 93 -23.51 -1.70 -27.03
CA LYS A 93 -24.07 -2.42 -25.88
C LYS A 93 -24.47 -3.86 -26.19
N ASP A 94 -24.68 -4.19 -27.45
CA ASP A 94 -24.98 -5.56 -27.90
C ASP A 94 -23.74 -6.46 -27.80
N ASN A 95 -22.54 -5.89 -28.00
CA ASN A 95 -21.27 -6.60 -27.96
C ASN A 95 -20.64 -6.58 -26.57
N ALA A 96 -20.84 -5.50 -25.80
CA ALA A 96 -20.22 -5.27 -24.52
C ALA A 96 -21.22 -4.58 -23.56
N PRO A 97 -22.20 -5.31 -23.01
CA PRO A 97 -23.22 -4.76 -22.12
C PRO A 97 -22.67 -4.20 -20.80
N ASP A 98 -21.58 -4.77 -20.29
CA ASP A 98 -20.94 -4.33 -19.05
C ASP A 98 -19.95 -3.16 -19.23
N VAL A 99 -19.74 -2.69 -20.47
CA VAL A 99 -18.95 -1.49 -20.78
C VAL A 99 -19.83 -0.25 -20.69
N ALA A 100 -19.46 0.73 -19.85
CA ALA A 100 -20.16 2.00 -19.71
C ALA A 100 -19.66 3.02 -20.74
N GLU A 101 -18.35 3.28 -20.75
CA GLU A 101 -17.69 4.29 -21.58
C GLU A 101 -16.41 3.73 -22.20
N VAL A 102 -16.06 4.24 -23.39
CA VAL A 102 -14.86 3.88 -24.14
C VAL A 102 -14.11 5.14 -24.53
N VAL A 103 -12.85 5.23 -24.17
CA VAL A 103 -11.97 6.37 -24.38
C VAL A 103 -10.75 5.93 -25.20
N PRO A 104 -10.75 6.13 -26.51
CA PRO A 104 -9.57 5.92 -27.33
C PRO A 104 -8.53 7.01 -27.11
N SER A 105 -7.26 6.64 -27.14
CA SER A 105 -6.15 7.57 -27.00
C SER A 105 -4.99 7.20 -27.93
N VAL A 106 -4.39 8.23 -28.51
CA VAL A 106 -3.12 8.13 -29.25
C VAL A 106 -2.02 8.85 -28.49
N ASN A 107 -0.85 8.25 -28.38
CA ASN A 107 0.26 8.85 -27.69
C ASN A 107 1.16 9.61 -28.66
N VAL A 108 1.52 10.83 -28.29
CA VAL A 108 2.49 11.64 -29.02
C VAL A 108 3.85 11.42 -28.39
N SER A 109 4.69 10.61 -29.02
CA SER A 109 6.01 10.25 -28.48
C SER A 109 6.95 11.45 -28.46
N SER A 110 7.66 11.64 -27.34
CA SER A 110 8.73 12.64 -27.18
C SER A 110 8.31 14.09 -27.52
N ALA A 111 7.04 14.43 -27.32
CA ALA A 111 6.59 15.80 -27.53
C ALA A 111 7.00 16.69 -26.36
N THR A 112 7.65 17.80 -26.67
CA THR A 112 8.02 18.84 -25.71
C THR A 112 6.96 19.94 -25.72
N VAL A 113 6.71 20.52 -24.55
CA VAL A 113 5.93 21.74 -24.38
C VAL A 113 6.88 22.92 -24.18
N VAL A 114 6.73 23.96 -24.96
CA VAL A 114 7.58 25.17 -24.87
C VAL A 114 6.68 26.38 -24.60
N TYR A 115 7.02 27.18 -23.59
CA TYR A 115 6.37 28.41 -23.27
C TYR A 115 7.38 29.47 -22.84
N ASN A 116 7.42 30.62 -23.52
CA ASN A 116 8.34 31.73 -23.24
C ASN A 116 9.81 31.34 -23.10
N GLY A 117 10.26 30.34 -23.86
CA GLY A 117 11.63 29.83 -23.83
C GLY A 117 11.90 28.77 -22.77
N ALA A 118 10.99 28.54 -21.83
CA ALA A 118 11.03 27.37 -20.93
C ALA A 118 10.53 26.14 -21.70
N THR A 119 11.14 25.00 -21.44
CA THR A 119 10.82 23.72 -22.10
C THR A 119 10.57 22.66 -21.05
N ASP A 120 9.48 21.92 -21.24
CA ASP A 120 9.15 20.74 -20.45
C ASP A 120 8.85 19.56 -21.35
N THR A 121 9.03 18.34 -20.85
CA THR A 121 8.72 17.10 -21.56
C THR A 121 7.76 16.28 -20.69
N PRO A 122 6.45 16.43 -20.87
CA PRO A 122 5.48 15.66 -20.11
C PRO A 122 5.68 14.16 -20.27
N ASN A 123 5.49 13.41 -19.19
CA ASN A 123 5.58 11.95 -19.21
C ASN A 123 4.55 11.33 -20.17
N THR A 124 3.43 12.00 -20.34
CA THR A 124 2.36 11.56 -21.24
C THR A 124 1.84 12.75 -22.05
N VAL A 125 1.97 12.68 -23.36
CA VAL A 125 1.25 13.57 -24.28
C VAL A 125 0.27 12.72 -25.07
N SER A 126 -1.03 13.02 -24.98
CA SER A 126 -2.04 12.14 -25.57
C SER A 126 -3.19 12.91 -26.21
N GLY A 127 -3.54 12.48 -27.42
CA GLY A 127 -4.78 12.88 -28.08
C GLY A 127 -5.93 11.95 -27.69
N THR A 128 -7.03 12.51 -27.18
CA THR A 128 -8.13 11.69 -26.66
C THR A 128 -9.51 12.34 -26.86
N THR A 129 -10.56 11.67 -26.45
CA THR A 129 -11.96 12.10 -26.56
C THR A 129 -12.42 12.90 -25.33
N THR A 130 -13.53 13.61 -25.46
CA THR A 130 -14.05 14.52 -24.42
C THR A 130 -14.47 13.83 -23.12
N ASN A 131 -14.76 12.54 -23.14
CA ASN A 131 -15.10 11.76 -21.95
C ASN A 131 -13.88 11.24 -21.14
N PHE A 132 -12.63 11.55 -21.58
CA PHE A 132 -11.41 11.16 -20.86
C PHE A 132 -11.39 11.68 -19.42
N SER A 133 -11.73 12.96 -19.20
CA SER A 133 -11.70 13.60 -17.89
C SER A 133 -12.59 12.86 -16.88
N SER A 134 -13.81 12.50 -17.27
CA SER A 134 -14.74 11.78 -16.41
C SER A 134 -14.32 10.34 -16.15
N VAL A 135 -13.90 9.60 -17.18
CA VAL A 135 -13.52 8.19 -17.09
C VAL A 135 -12.24 7.98 -16.29
N ARG A 136 -11.26 8.87 -16.49
CA ARG A 136 -9.97 8.83 -15.80
C ARG A 136 -9.95 9.67 -14.53
N ASN A 137 -11.10 10.25 -14.14
CA ASN A 137 -11.24 11.08 -12.93
C ASN A 137 -10.20 12.23 -12.85
N TYR A 138 -9.93 12.89 -13.99
CA TYR A 138 -9.11 14.10 -14.04
C TYR A 138 -10.03 15.33 -13.91
N LYS A 139 -9.82 16.12 -12.86
CA LYS A 139 -10.55 17.38 -12.65
C LYS A 139 -9.72 18.54 -13.12
N VAL A 140 -10.37 19.52 -13.76
CA VAL A 140 -9.73 20.78 -14.14
C VAL A 140 -9.78 21.72 -12.95
N LYS A 141 -8.64 22.26 -12.55
CA LYS A 141 -8.52 23.26 -11.48
C LYS A 141 -8.71 24.68 -12.00
N TRP A 142 -8.08 24.98 -13.11
CA TRP A 142 -8.15 26.30 -13.76
C TRP A 142 -8.57 26.15 -15.21
N GLY A 143 -9.43 27.06 -15.68
CA GLY A 143 -9.94 27.00 -17.04
C GLY A 143 -11.09 26.00 -17.23
N SER A 144 -11.12 25.32 -18.37
CA SER A 144 -12.17 24.38 -18.75
C SER A 144 -11.57 23.10 -19.36
N TRP A 145 -12.35 22.03 -19.35
CA TRP A 145 -12.06 20.83 -20.12
C TRP A 145 -12.39 21.05 -21.60
N ILE A 146 -11.79 20.22 -22.47
CA ILE A 146 -12.01 20.21 -23.92
C ILE A 146 -13.51 19.98 -24.19
N THR A 147 -14.15 20.90 -24.90
CA THR A 147 -15.55 20.82 -25.27
C THR A 147 -15.77 19.94 -26.50
N GLN A 148 -16.98 19.44 -26.70
CA GLN A 148 -17.34 18.69 -27.91
C GLN A 148 -17.16 19.52 -29.17
N GLN A 149 -17.47 20.83 -29.10
CA GLN A 149 -17.26 21.73 -30.20
C GLN A 149 -15.79 21.88 -30.61
N GLU A 150 -14.88 22.03 -29.65
CA GLU A 150 -13.42 22.07 -29.90
C GLU A 150 -12.91 20.78 -30.49
N TYR A 151 -13.44 19.64 -30.00
CA TYR A 151 -13.12 18.31 -30.53
C TYR A 151 -13.55 18.17 -32.01
N ASP A 152 -14.78 18.55 -32.33
CA ASP A 152 -15.35 18.41 -33.68
C ASP A 152 -14.73 19.42 -34.69
N GLN A 153 -14.30 20.58 -34.19
CA GLN A 153 -13.64 21.61 -34.99
C GLN A 153 -12.11 21.37 -35.15
N HIS A 154 -11.57 20.28 -34.60
CA HIS A 154 -10.13 19.99 -34.60
C HIS A 154 -9.33 21.18 -34.03
N ALA A 155 -9.84 21.79 -32.96
CA ALA A 155 -9.23 22.97 -32.36
C ALA A 155 -7.86 22.67 -31.77
N HIS A 156 -6.91 23.58 -31.94
CA HIS A 156 -5.57 23.48 -31.35
C HIS A 156 -5.63 23.93 -29.88
N VAL A 157 -6.24 23.14 -29.04
CA VAL A 157 -6.36 23.35 -27.58
C VAL A 157 -5.66 22.26 -26.79
N ALA A 158 -5.14 22.63 -25.63
CA ALA A 158 -4.46 21.69 -24.75
C ALA A 158 -4.88 21.90 -23.29
N VAL A 159 -4.91 20.81 -22.52
CA VAL A 159 -5.03 20.83 -21.07
C VAL A 159 -3.75 20.22 -20.49
N LEU A 160 -3.11 20.95 -19.58
CA LEU A 160 -1.81 20.59 -19.01
C LEU A 160 -1.94 20.08 -17.57
N GLY A 161 -1.05 19.21 -17.18
CA GLY A 161 -0.88 18.79 -15.80
C GLY A 161 -0.16 19.85 -14.96
N LEU A 162 -0.37 19.81 -13.65
CA LEU A 162 0.19 20.81 -12.74
C LEU A 162 1.72 20.74 -12.67
N SER A 163 2.32 19.56 -12.78
CA SER A 163 3.79 19.40 -12.78
C SER A 163 4.42 20.06 -14.00
N ASP A 164 3.81 19.88 -15.19
CA ASP A 164 4.31 20.49 -16.42
C ASP A 164 4.21 22.03 -16.37
N VAL A 165 3.12 22.55 -15.80
CA VAL A 165 2.94 23.99 -15.63
C VAL A 165 3.96 24.57 -14.66
N LYS A 166 4.27 23.89 -13.56
CA LYS A 166 5.30 24.31 -12.62
C LYS A 166 6.70 24.30 -13.24
N ASN A 167 6.98 23.32 -14.10
CA ASN A 167 8.25 23.27 -14.83
C ASN A 167 8.39 24.44 -15.83
N LEU A 168 7.26 24.91 -16.39
CA LEU A 168 7.25 26.00 -17.37
C LEU A 168 7.23 27.41 -16.74
N LEU A 169 6.53 27.59 -15.63
CA LEU A 169 6.31 28.89 -14.97
C LEU A 169 7.11 29.07 -13.67
N GLY A 170 7.54 27.97 -13.06
CA GLY A 170 8.20 27.92 -11.76
C GLY A 170 7.35 27.23 -10.69
N GLU A 171 8.02 26.67 -9.70
CA GLU A 171 7.44 25.85 -8.62
C GLU A 171 6.30 26.51 -7.82
N GLN A 172 6.29 27.85 -7.77
CA GLN A 172 5.32 28.61 -6.95
C GLN A 172 4.06 29.00 -7.71
N ASP A 173 4.00 28.76 -9.04
CA ASP A 173 2.82 29.07 -9.82
C ASP A 173 1.71 28.03 -9.58
N ASP A 174 0.49 28.51 -9.42
CA ASP A 174 -0.68 27.65 -9.17
C ASP A 174 -1.33 27.11 -10.45
N GLY A 175 -0.80 27.53 -11.62
CA GLY A 175 -1.24 27.13 -12.94
C GLY A 175 -2.31 28.04 -13.55
N SER A 176 -2.75 29.10 -12.86
CA SER A 176 -3.78 30.00 -13.39
C SER A 176 -3.28 30.89 -14.53
N ALA A 177 -1.99 31.26 -14.49
CA ALA A 177 -1.39 32.22 -15.43
C ALA A 177 -1.24 31.68 -16.87
N ILE A 178 -1.15 30.36 -17.05
CA ILE A 178 -0.97 29.75 -18.37
C ILE A 178 -2.30 29.54 -19.14
N VAL A 179 -3.42 29.62 -18.46
CA VAL A 179 -4.74 29.46 -19.09
C VAL A 179 -5.00 30.62 -20.07
N GLY A 180 -5.38 30.27 -21.29
CA GLY A 180 -5.56 31.21 -22.40
C GLY A 180 -4.25 31.55 -23.15
N GLN A 181 -3.10 31.12 -22.68
CA GLN A 181 -1.81 31.37 -23.34
C GLN A 181 -1.54 30.35 -24.45
N GLN A 182 -0.68 30.72 -25.38
CA GLN A 182 -0.22 29.82 -26.41
C GLN A 182 1.07 29.13 -26.00
N VAL A 183 1.09 27.81 -26.14
CA VAL A 183 2.27 26.96 -25.95
C VAL A 183 2.60 26.25 -27.25
N THR A 184 3.86 25.92 -27.45
CA THR A 184 4.27 25.07 -28.55
C THR A 184 4.39 23.63 -28.07
N LEU A 185 3.59 22.72 -28.61
CA LEU A 185 3.59 21.29 -28.27
C LEU A 185 3.93 20.49 -29.52
N GLY A 186 5.03 19.71 -29.46
CA GLY A 186 5.48 18.95 -30.62
C GLY A 186 5.76 19.80 -31.88
N GLY A 187 6.18 21.06 -31.70
CA GLY A 187 6.44 22.02 -32.78
C GLY A 187 5.20 22.69 -33.37
N LYS A 188 4.01 22.49 -32.77
CA LYS A 188 2.74 23.15 -33.17
C LYS A 188 2.21 24.03 -32.05
N SER A 189 1.54 25.14 -32.43
CA SER A 189 0.95 26.05 -31.44
C SER A 189 -0.41 25.54 -30.97
N PHE A 190 -0.61 25.56 -29.64
CA PHE A 190 -1.83 25.17 -28.97
C PHE A 190 -2.19 26.24 -27.93
N THR A 191 -3.48 26.50 -27.73
CA THR A 191 -3.97 27.35 -26.66
C THR A 191 -4.26 26.49 -25.43
N VAL A 192 -3.71 26.85 -24.29
CA VAL A 192 -3.99 26.15 -23.03
C VAL A 192 -5.39 26.57 -22.55
N VAL A 193 -6.35 25.64 -22.57
CA VAL A 193 -7.74 25.91 -22.13
C VAL A 193 -7.96 25.54 -20.67
N GLY A 194 -7.10 24.71 -20.10
CA GLY A 194 -7.21 24.33 -18.69
C GLY A 194 -5.94 23.71 -18.11
N VAL A 195 -5.94 23.65 -16.79
CA VAL A 195 -4.88 22.99 -15.99
C VAL A 195 -5.56 22.03 -15.03
N PHE A 196 -5.04 20.80 -14.95
CA PHE A 196 -5.59 19.78 -14.06
C PHE A 196 -5.31 20.07 -12.58
N GLU A 197 -6.21 19.58 -11.72
CA GLU A 197 -5.96 19.45 -10.31
C GLU A 197 -4.90 18.37 -10.09
N SER A 198 -4.00 18.59 -9.10
CA SER A 198 -2.95 17.63 -8.80
C SER A 198 -3.53 16.28 -8.35
N LYS A 199 -3.06 15.21 -8.95
CA LYS A 199 -3.30 13.82 -8.56
C LYS A 199 -2.09 13.22 -7.83
N GLY A 200 -0.94 13.88 -7.91
CA GLY A 200 0.31 13.40 -7.33
C GLY A 200 0.96 12.27 -8.12
N SER A 201 1.91 11.61 -7.48
CA SER A 201 2.61 10.45 -8.04
C SER A 201 2.06 9.15 -7.48
N ASN A 202 1.92 8.13 -8.32
CA ASN A 202 1.55 6.77 -7.90
C ASN A 202 2.74 5.90 -7.51
N GLY A 203 3.92 6.51 -7.31
CA GLY A 203 5.17 5.82 -6.98
C GLY A 203 5.91 5.24 -8.19
N PHE A 204 5.26 5.14 -9.35
CA PHE A 204 5.87 4.70 -10.62
C PHE A 204 5.92 5.81 -11.66
N GLN A 205 4.91 6.68 -11.66
CA GLN A 205 4.80 7.79 -12.60
C GLN A 205 4.16 9.00 -11.91
N ASP A 206 4.63 10.19 -12.26
CA ASP A 206 3.95 11.43 -11.92
C ASP A 206 2.71 11.56 -12.81
N GLN A 207 1.52 11.55 -12.18
CA GLN A 207 0.24 11.68 -12.87
C GLN A 207 -0.07 13.12 -13.25
N ASP A 208 0.67 14.07 -12.68
CA ASP A 208 0.54 15.50 -12.94
C ASP A 208 1.43 15.96 -14.10
N SER A 209 2.29 15.07 -14.63
CA SER A 209 3.08 15.30 -15.85
C SER A 209 2.36 14.73 -17.07
N ILE A 210 1.36 15.47 -17.56
CA ILE A 210 0.47 15.05 -18.64
C ILE A 210 -0.03 16.25 -19.46
N ALA A 211 -0.01 16.12 -20.79
CA ALA A 211 -0.60 17.07 -21.73
C ALA A 211 -1.67 16.36 -22.58
N ILE A 212 -2.88 16.88 -22.55
CA ILE A 212 -4.02 16.31 -23.29
C ILE A 212 -4.49 17.28 -24.36
N ILE A 213 -4.70 16.74 -25.56
CA ILE A 213 -5.24 17.46 -26.72
C ILE A 213 -6.41 16.67 -27.34
N PRO A 214 -7.25 17.25 -28.19
CA PRO A 214 -8.27 16.50 -28.92
C PRO A 214 -7.63 15.40 -29.80
N LEU A 215 -8.24 14.21 -29.82
CA LEU A 215 -7.78 13.09 -30.67
C LEU A 215 -7.75 13.47 -32.17
N THR A 216 -8.75 14.23 -32.59
CA THR A 216 -8.86 14.75 -33.95
C THR A 216 -7.65 15.62 -34.30
N THR A 217 -7.34 16.58 -33.45
CA THR A 217 -6.19 17.49 -33.64
C THR A 217 -4.84 16.75 -33.57
N ALA A 218 -4.70 15.80 -32.63
CA ALA A 218 -3.50 14.98 -32.51
C ALA A 218 -3.20 14.21 -33.80
N ARG A 219 -4.24 13.61 -34.41
CA ARG A 219 -4.13 12.88 -35.67
C ARG A 219 -3.79 13.78 -36.86
N ASP A 220 -4.37 14.95 -36.91
CA ASP A 220 -4.13 15.87 -38.03
C ASP A 220 -2.74 16.50 -38.01
N THR A 221 -2.18 16.71 -36.80
CA THR A 221 -0.99 17.58 -36.66
C THR A 221 0.27 16.89 -36.18
N LEU A 222 0.16 15.84 -35.36
CA LEU A 222 1.30 15.27 -34.64
C LEU A 222 1.57 13.78 -34.95
N VAL A 223 0.53 12.97 -35.12
CA VAL A 223 0.69 11.50 -35.22
C VAL A 223 0.35 10.97 -36.60
N GLY A 224 -0.46 11.68 -37.35
CA GLY A 224 -1.03 11.21 -38.61
C GLY A 224 -2.32 10.38 -38.40
N ASN A 225 -3.21 10.45 -39.39
CA ASN A 225 -4.49 9.74 -39.32
C ASN A 225 -4.36 8.32 -39.86
N THR A 226 -3.89 7.41 -39.01
CA THR A 226 -3.71 5.98 -39.32
C THR A 226 -4.97 5.15 -39.10
N GLY A 227 -6.03 5.73 -38.51
CA GLY A 227 -7.24 5.01 -38.09
C GLY A 227 -6.98 3.99 -36.96
N THR A 228 -5.85 4.13 -36.26
CA THR A 228 -5.47 3.29 -35.12
C THR A 228 -5.38 4.10 -33.84
N VAL A 229 -5.42 3.41 -32.70
CA VAL A 229 -5.24 3.97 -31.37
C VAL A 229 -4.20 3.13 -30.60
N ASP A 230 -3.43 3.79 -29.75
CA ASP A 230 -2.40 3.12 -28.95
C ASP A 230 -2.96 2.48 -27.67
N THR A 231 -3.96 3.17 -27.11
CA THR A 231 -4.59 2.74 -25.85
C THR A 231 -6.09 2.99 -25.91
N VAL A 232 -6.86 2.06 -25.41
CA VAL A 232 -8.29 2.26 -25.18
C VAL A 232 -8.55 2.09 -23.69
N THR A 233 -9.02 3.16 -23.04
CA THR A 233 -9.52 3.05 -21.67
C THR A 233 -11.01 2.75 -21.73
N VAL A 234 -11.41 1.68 -21.07
CA VAL A 234 -12.81 1.23 -20.99
C VAL A 234 -13.27 1.35 -19.55
N GLN A 235 -14.39 2.00 -19.33
CA GLN A 235 -15.04 2.05 -18.03
C GLN A 235 -16.13 0.97 -17.98
N ALA A 236 -16.04 0.09 -16.99
CA ALA A 236 -17.10 -0.87 -16.71
C ALA A 236 -18.28 -0.20 -15.98
N THR A 237 -19.48 -0.78 -16.08
CA THR A 237 -20.69 -0.28 -15.40
C THR A 237 -20.55 -0.29 -13.86
N GLY A 238 -19.61 -1.07 -13.32
CA GLY A 238 -19.31 -1.12 -11.90
C GLY A 238 -18.04 -1.92 -11.60
N SER A 239 -17.52 -1.81 -10.38
CA SER A 239 -16.33 -2.54 -9.96
C SER A 239 -16.54 -4.07 -9.94
N LYS A 240 -17.78 -4.53 -9.71
CA LYS A 240 -18.15 -5.96 -9.72
C LYS A 240 -18.25 -6.53 -11.14
N THR A 241 -18.59 -5.71 -12.11
CA THR A 241 -18.71 -6.11 -13.53
C THR A 241 -17.41 -5.94 -14.31
N ALA A 242 -16.36 -5.37 -13.70
CA ALA A 242 -15.08 -5.12 -14.35
C ALA A 242 -14.44 -6.39 -14.96
N THR A 243 -14.60 -7.56 -14.31
CA THR A 243 -14.09 -8.83 -14.85
C THR A 243 -14.94 -9.32 -16.03
N ALA A 244 -16.25 -9.14 -15.97
CA ALA A 244 -17.15 -9.47 -17.09
C ALA A 244 -16.85 -8.55 -18.29
N ALA A 245 -16.77 -7.24 -18.06
CA ALA A 245 -16.36 -6.27 -19.08
C ALA A 245 -14.98 -6.59 -19.69
N GLN A 246 -14.03 -7.09 -18.89
CA GLN A 246 -12.71 -7.52 -19.40
C GLN A 246 -12.85 -8.69 -20.39
N ASN A 247 -13.68 -9.67 -20.07
CA ASN A 247 -13.93 -10.82 -20.95
C ASN A 247 -14.66 -10.40 -22.22
N GLU A 248 -15.66 -9.50 -22.11
CA GLU A 248 -16.37 -8.94 -23.26
C GLU A 248 -15.43 -8.18 -24.20
N VAL A 249 -14.62 -7.25 -23.65
CA VAL A 249 -13.63 -6.50 -24.40
C VAL A 249 -12.67 -7.44 -25.13
N THR A 250 -12.16 -8.47 -24.44
CA THR A 250 -11.24 -9.44 -25.04
C THR A 250 -11.94 -10.22 -26.17
N SER A 251 -13.18 -10.66 -25.97
CA SER A 251 -13.95 -11.39 -26.96
C SER A 251 -14.25 -10.56 -28.20
N VAL A 252 -14.63 -9.29 -28.01
CA VAL A 252 -14.89 -8.35 -29.12
C VAL A 252 -13.62 -8.13 -29.94
N LEU A 253 -12.48 -7.91 -29.29
CA LEU A 253 -11.20 -7.68 -30.00
C LEU A 253 -10.76 -8.90 -30.77
N VAL A 254 -10.85 -10.10 -30.20
CA VAL A 254 -10.52 -11.35 -30.90
C VAL A 254 -11.47 -11.60 -32.09
N ALA A 255 -12.75 -11.29 -31.93
CA ALA A 255 -13.72 -11.44 -33.02
C ALA A 255 -13.48 -10.46 -34.18
N GLN A 256 -13.03 -9.23 -33.90
CA GLN A 256 -12.71 -8.23 -34.92
C GLN A 256 -11.41 -8.52 -35.68
N HIS A 257 -10.51 -9.33 -35.09
CA HIS A 257 -9.19 -9.65 -35.68
C HIS A 257 -9.02 -11.14 -35.93
N PRO A 258 -9.52 -11.67 -37.04
CA PRO A 258 -9.39 -13.09 -37.38
C PRO A 258 -7.94 -13.59 -37.37
N GLY A 259 -7.68 -14.66 -36.62
CA GLY A 259 -6.35 -15.23 -36.44
C GLY A 259 -5.51 -14.60 -35.33
N SER A 260 -6.10 -13.68 -34.56
CA SER A 260 -5.52 -13.20 -33.29
C SER A 260 -5.97 -14.07 -32.11
N SER A 261 -5.20 -14.01 -31.04
CA SER A 261 -5.50 -14.65 -29.76
C SER A 261 -5.71 -13.60 -28.67
N SER A 262 -6.28 -14.01 -27.56
CA SER A 262 -6.43 -13.15 -26.38
C SER A 262 -5.10 -12.61 -25.85
N THR A 263 -3.98 -13.26 -26.19
CA THR A 263 -2.62 -12.83 -25.81
C THR A 263 -2.06 -11.70 -26.67
N ASP A 264 -2.69 -11.41 -27.82
CA ASP A 264 -2.27 -10.33 -28.72
C ASP A 264 -2.78 -8.96 -28.24
N PHE A 265 -3.68 -8.94 -27.27
CA PHE A 265 -4.20 -7.76 -26.59
C PHE A 265 -3.91 -7.84 -25.09
N SER A 266 -3.43 -6.75 -24.54
CA SER A 266 -3.29 -6.61 -23.09
C SER A 266 -4.49 -5.87 -22.55
N VAL A 267 -5.34 -6.53 -21.80
CA VAL A 267 -6.48 -5.91 -21.10
C VAL A 267 -6.15 -5.89 -19.60
N LEU A 268 -5.66 -4.75 -19.13
CA LEU A 268 -5.28 -4.54 -17.74
C LEU A 268 -6.50 -4.08 -16.94
N ASN A 269 -6.95 -4.91 -16.02
CA ASN A 269 -8.05 -4.59 -15.11
C ASN A 269 -7.50 -4.01 -13.81
N GLN A 270 -7.86 -2.75 -13.51
CA GLN A 270 -7.39 -2.08 -12.29
C GLN A 270 -7.90 -2.73 -11.01
N ALA A 271 -9.11 -3.30 -11.04
CA ALA A 271 -9.63 -4.04 -9.89
C ALA A 271 -8.80 -5.31 -9.59
N SER A 272 -8.31 -6.01 -10.62
CA SER A 272 -7.46 -7.19 -10.42
C SER A 272 -6.06 -6.84 -9.93
N LEU A 273 -5.53 -5.69 -10.32
CA LEU A 273 -4.28 -5.16 -9.75
C LEU A 273 -4.43 -4.88 -8.26
N LEU A 274 -5.54 -4.25 -7.84
CA LEU A 274 -5.86 -4.04 -6.42
C LEU A 274 -5.86 -5.35 -5.64
N GLN A 275 -6.52 -6.39 -6.17
CA GLN A 275 -6.55 -7.70 -5.52
C GLN A 275 -5.15 -8.32 -5.40
N THR A 276 -4.32 -8.19 -6.43
CA THR A 276 -2.95 -8.69 -6.43
C THR A 276 -2.10 -7.97 -5.37
N VAL A 277 -2.19 -6.64 -5.30
CA VAL A 277 -1.48 -5.84 -4.29
C VAL A 277 -1.96 -6.18 -2.88
N GLN A 278 -3.28 -6.32 -2.67
CA GLN A 278 -3.83 -6.74 -1.38
C GLN A 278 -3.36 -8.13 -0.97
N SER A 279 -3.32 -9.08 -1.92
CA SER A 279 -2.81 -10.44 -1.69
C SER A 279 -1.31 -10.42 -1.32
N ASN A 280 -0.50 -9.65 -2.04
CA ASN A 280 0.92 -9.48 -1.74
C ASN A 280 1.12 -8.85 -0.35
N ASN A 281 0.38 -7.78 -0.03
CA ASN A 281 0.47 -7.13 1.28
C ASN A 281 0.07 -8.10 2.40
N ARG A 282 -0.95 -8.94 2.19
CA ARG A 282 -1.32 -9.98 3.15
C ARG A 282 -0.18 -10.99 3.34
N THR A 283 0.45 -11.42 2.27
CA THR A 283 1.61 -12.34 2.33
C THR A 283 2.76 -11.73 3.11
N PHE A 284 3.11 -10.46 2.83
CA PHE A 284 4.13 -9.74 3.59
C PHE A 284 3.77 -9.60 5.06
N THR A 285 2.52 -9.26 5.37
CA THR A 285 2.05 -9.16 6.76
C THR A 285 2.20 -10.48 7.51
N VAL A 286 1.88 -11.61 6.87
CA VAL A 286 2.06 -12.95 7.46
C VAL A 286 3.53 -13.28 7.68
N LEU A 287 4.40 -13.01 6.70
CA LEU A 287 5.84 -13.26 6.82
C LEU A 287 6.46 -12.41 7.93
N LEU A 288 6.13 -11.13 7.98
CA LEU A 288 6.60 -10.21 9.01
C LEU A 288 6.05 -10.60 10.39
N GLY A 289 4.79 -11.04 10.45
CA GLY A 289 4.18 -11.61 11.65
C GLY A 289 4.91 -12.85 12.16
N ALA A 290 5.38 -13.72 11.26
CA ALA A 290 6.19 -14.89 11.64
C ALA A 290 7.54 -14.48 12.24
N VAL A 291 8.24 -13.51 11.63
CA VAL A 291 9.50 -12.97 12.18
C VAL A 291 9.28 -12.35 13.56
N ALA A 292 8.20 -11.59 13.71
CA ALA A 292 7.83 -10.98 14.98
C ALA A 292 7.49 -12.04 16.05
N ALA A 293 6.81 -13.13 15.68
CA ALA A 293 6.52 -14.25 16.57
C ALA A 293 7.82 -14.91 17.05
N ILE A 294 8.81 -15.12 16.16
CA ILE A 294 10.11 -15.65 16.54
C ILE A 294 10.82 -14.69 17.53
N SER A 295 10.80 -13.39 17.27
CA SER A 295 11.40 -12.39 18.17
C SER A 295 10.75 -12.41 19.57
N LEU A 296 9.42 -12.53 19.62
CA LEU A 296 8.68 -12.65 20.85
C LEU A 296 8.96 -13.98 21.58
N LEU A 297 9.14 -15.10 20.87
CA LEU A 297 9.54 -16.38 21.45
C LEU A 297 10.94 -16.28 22.10
N VAL A 298 11.90 -15.63 21.44
CA VAL A 298 13.23 -15.37 22.01
C VAL A 298 13.13 -14.53 23.27
N GLY A 299 12.31 -13.48 23.27
CA GLY A 299 12.01 -12.68 24.46
C GLY A 299 11.37 -13.52 25.58
N GLY A 300 10.46 -14.43 25.25
CA GLY A 300 9.81 -15.36 26.17
C GLY A 300 10.79 -16.35 26.81
N ILE A 301 11.72 -16.92 26.04
CA ILE A 301 12.81 -17.75 26.55
C ILE A 301 13.67 -16.94 27.53
N GLY A 302 13.92 -15.67 27.24
CA GLY A 302 14.58 -14.74 28.15
C GLY A 302 13.84 -14.61 29.48
N VAL A 303 12.49 -14.44 29.47
CA VAL A 303 11.66 -14.42 30.68
C VAL A 303 11.79 -15.73 31.47
N MET A 304 11.69 -16.87 30.78
CA MET A 304 11.82 -18.19 31.41
C MET A 304 13.17 -18.35 32.13
N ASN A 305 14.27 -18.02 31.44
CA ASN A 305 15.60 -18.12 32.01
C ASN A 305 15.80 -17.25 33.25
N ILE A 306 15.27 -16.02 33.22
CA ILE A 306 15.35 -15.13 34.39
C ILE A 306 14.51 -15.65 35.54
N MET A 307 13.31 -16.09 35.26
CA MET A 307 12.43 -16.65 36.28
C MET A 307 13.05 -17.90 36.95
N LEU A 308 13.69 -18.78 36.16
CA LEU A 308 14.40 -19.95 36.72
C LEU A 308 15.52 -19.53 37.68
N VAL A 309 16.33 -18.56 37.32
CA VAL A 309 17.39 -18.03 38.19
C VAL A 309 16.79 -17.33 39.41
N THR A 310 15.73 -16.55 39.25
CA THR A 310 15.03 -15.89 40.38
C THR A 310 14.49 -16.94 41.36
N VAL A 311 13.92 -18.03 40.87
CA VAL A 311 13.46 -19.14 41.72
C VAL A 311 14.61 -19.75 42.49
N THR A 312 15.79 -19.99 41.88
CA THR A 312 16.96 -20.55 42.58
C THR A 312 17.51 -19.56 43.61
N GLU A 313 17.63 -18.28 43.28
CA GLU A 313 18.08 -17.24 44.23
C GLU A 313 17.15 -17.09 45.43
N ARG A 314 15.82 -17.32 45.24
CA ARG A 314 14.80 -17.21 46.31
C ARG A 314 14.37 -18.54 46.90
N THR A 315 15.13 -19.64 46.67
CA THR A 315 14.76 -20.98 47.11
C THR A 315 14.52 -21.04 48.63
N ARG A 316 15.35 -20.41 49.45
CA ARG A 316 15.21 -20.34 50.91
C ARG A 316 13.97 -19.55 51.35
N GLU A 317 13.69 -18.44 50.72
CA GLU A 317 12.48 -17.62 50.95
C GLU A 317 11.20 -18.43 50.65
N ILE A 318 11.16 -19.14 49.54
CA ILE A 318 10.05 -20.01 49.12
C ILE A 318 9.88 -21.14 50.16
N GLY A 319 10.99 -21.75 50.62
CA GLY A 319 11.02 -22.78 51.63
C GLY A 319 10.40 -22.32 52.95
N ILE A 320 10.76 -21.13 53.45
CA ILE A 320 10.20 -20.53 54.65
C ILE A 320 8.70 -20.32 54.49
N ARG A 321 8.25 -19.72 53.38
CA ARG A 321 6.80 -19.51 53.15
C ARG A 321 6.01 -20.81 53.15
N LYS A 322 6.56 -21.87 52.55
CA LYS A 322 5.92 -23.19 52.55
C LYS A 322 5.93 -23.86 53.92
N ALA A 323 6.99 -23.68 54.71
CA ALA A 323 7.08 -24.21 56.07
C ALA A 323 6.01 -23.59 57.00
N ILE A 324 5.63 -22.31 56.80
CA ILE A 324 4.54 -21.61 57.53
C ILE A 324 3.18 -21.80 56.90
N GLY A 325 3.00 -22.70 55.88
CA GLY A 325 1.73 -23.16 55.36
C GLY A 325 1.26 -22.50 54.05
N ALA A 326 2.13 -21.86 53.28
CA ALA A 326 1.78 -21.35 51.93
C ALA A 326 1.38 -22.52 50.99
N ARG A 327 0.18 -22.39 50.39
CA ARG A 327 -0.33 -23.36 49.41
C ARG A 327 0.44 -23.27 48.08
N TYR A 328 0.46 -24.38 47.35
CA TYR A 328 1.03 -24.46 46.00
C TYR A 328 0.53 -23.31 45.08
N SER A 329 -0.78 -23.09 45.09
CA SER A 329 -1.41 -22.04 44.27
C SER A 329 -0.92 -20.62 44.59
N HIS A 330 -0.60 -20.32 45.86
CA HIS A 330 -0.12 -19.00 46.27
C HIS A 330 1.28 -18.72 45.70
N ILE A 331 2.17 -19.70 45.72
CA ILE A 331 3.52 -19.58 45.16
C ILE A 331 3.43 -19.49 43.62
N LEU A 332 2.63 -20.38 43.01
CA LEU A 332 2.44 -20.41 41.54
C LEU A 332 1.92 -19.05 41.03
N THR A 333 0.85 -18.55 41.62
CA THR A 333 0.24 -17.28 41.18
C THR A 333 1.17 -16.09 41.40
N GLN A 334 1.98 -16.09 42.47
CA GLN A 334 2.95 -15.03 42.71
C GLN A 334 3.97 -14.92 41.59
N PHE A 335 4.64 -16.03 41.23
CA PHE A 335 5.65 -16.03 40.16
C PHE A 335 5.05 -15.83 38.78
N LEU A 336 3.82 -16.31 38.55
CA LEU A 336 3.10 -16.10 37.31
C LEU A 336 2.76 -14.61 37.09
N VAL A 337 2.28 -13.93 38.16
CA VAL A 337 2.04 -12.48 38.12
C VAL A 337 3.33 -11.70 37.85
N GLU A 338 4.48 -12.16 38.43
CA GLU A 338 5.78 -11.53 38.19
C GLU A 338 6.20 -11.65 36.71
N ALA A 339 6.02 -12.83 36.08
CA ALA A 339 6.29 -13.04 34.67
C ALA A 339 5.36 -12.22 33.76
N VAL A 340 4.07 -12.18 34.06
CA VAL A 340 3.08 -11.40 33.31
C VAL A 340 3.35 -9.90 33.42
N MET A 341 3.77 -9.41 34.59
CA MET A 341 4.14 -7.99 34.77
C MET A 341 5.41 -7.62 33.96
N LEU A 342 6.43 -8.49 33.95
CA LEU A 342 7.62 -8.29 33.12
C LEU A 342 7.23 -8.16 31.64
N ALA A 343 6.44 -9.12 31.17
CA ALA A 343 5.97 -9.14 29.79
C ALA A 343 5.06 -7.94 29.45
N GLY A 344 4.18 -7.57 30.39
CA GLY A 344 3.28 -6.42 30.23
C GLY A 344 4.02 -5.09 30.18
N ILE A 345 5.02 -4.89 31.04
CA ILE A 345 5.86 -3.68 31.00
C ILE A 345 6.64 -3.62 29.70
N GLY A 346 7.29 -4.75 29.29
CA GLY A 346 8.00 -4.84 28.02
C GLY A 346 7.06 -4.59 26.84
N GLY A 347 5.84 -5.13 26.88
CA GLY A 347 4.81 -4.93 25.88
C GLY A 347 4.37 -3.47 25.76
N ILE A 348 4.10 -2.79 26.89
CA ILE A 348 3.71 -1.37 26.91
C ILE A 348 4.85 -0.48 26.40
N LEU A 349 6.07 -0.71 26.88
CA LEU A 349 7.24 0.05 26.42
C LEU A 349 7.51 -0.20 24.92
N GLY A 350 7.34 -1.45 24.48
CA GLY A 350 7.43 -1.83 23.07
C GLY A 350 6.36 -1.17 22.22
N ALA A 351 5.12 -1.11 22.72
CA ALA A 351 4.04 -0.44 22.02
C ALA A 351 4.29 1.07 21.87
N LEU A 352 4.67 1.73 22.96
CA LEU A 352 5.00 3.16 22.94
C LEU A 352 6.20 3.44 22.03
N GLY A 353 7.26 2.62 22.14
CA GLY A 353 8.45 2.74 21.28
C GLY A 353 8.14 2.45 19.80
N GLY A 354 7.31 1.45 19.51
CA GLY A 354 6.88 1.12 18.15
C GLY A 354 6.04 2.23 17.51
N ILE A 355 5.09 2.81 18.25
CA ILE A 355 4.29 3.96 17.81
C ILE A 355 5.19 5.18 17.57
N ALA A 356 6.08 5.49 18.51
CA ALA A 356 7.01 6.60 18.35
C ALA A 356 7.93 6.39 17.13
N LEU A 357 8.51 5.19 16.97
CA LEU A 357 9.39 4.88 15.86
C LEU A 357 8.67 4.93 14.52
N SER A 358 7.41 4.46 14.45
CA SER A 358 6.61 4.53 13.22
C SER A 358 6.38 5.96 12.73
N ALA A 359 6.36 6.95 13.63
CA ALA A 359 6.23 8.36 13.28
C ALA A 359 7.51 8.95 12.65
N PHE A 360 8.68 8.34 12.89
CA PHE A 360 9.95 8.75 12.31
C PHE A 360 10.32 7.97 11.03
N VAL A 361 9.69 6.82 10.80
CA VAL A 361 9.93 6.00 9.60
C VAL A 361 9.02 6.50 8.47
N THR A 362 9.41 7.61 7.85
CA THR A 362 8.84 8.03 6.55
C THR A 362 9.68 7.40 5.45
N ILE A 363 9.14 6.39 4.78
CA ILE A 363 9.71 5.84 3.53
C ILE A 363 9.00 6.56 2.39
N GLU A 364 9.72 6.99 1.36
CA GLU A 364 9.22 7.73 0.19
C GLU A 364 7.74 7.49 -0.11
N ASN A 365 6.89 8.50 0.15
CA ASN A 365 5.43 8.50 -0.08
C ASN A 365 4.58 7.48 0.73
N VAL A 366 5.16 6.75 1.69
CA VAL A 366 4.41 5.86 2.59
C VAL A 366 4.37 6.47 3.99
N VAL A 367 3.20 6.91 4.40
CA VAL A 367 2.95 7.34 5.78
C VAL A 367 2.49 6.10 6.56
N PRO A 368 3.26 5.63 7.56
CA PRO A 368 2.86 4.49 8.38
C PRO A 368 1.53 4.77 9.09
N VAL A 369 0.58 3.85 8.98
CA VAL A 369 -0.72 3.94 9.65
C VAL A 369 -0.75 2.95 10.79
N VAL A 370 -0.73 3.47 12.03
CA VAL A 370 -0.84 2.62 13.23
C VAL A 370 -2.31 2.24 13.46
N GLU A 371 -2.63 1.00 13.20
CA GLU A 371 -3.96 0.46 13.42
C GLU A 371 -4.15 0.10 14.92
N PRO A 372 -5.20 0.59 15.60
CA PRO A 372 -5.41 0.32 17.03
C PRO A 372 -5.46 -1.18 17.36
N TYR A 373 -5.98 -2.00 16.46
CA TYR A 373 -6.05 -3.44 16.67
C TYR A 373 -4.66 -4.09 16.75
N SER A 374 -3.65 -3.57 16.04
CA SER A 374 -2.29 -4.11 16.04
C SER A 374 -1.63 -3.96 17.41
N VAL A 375 -1.86 -2.83 18.08
CA VAL A 375 -1.39 -2.57 19.44
C VAL A 375 -2.02 -3.53 20.43
N VAL A 376 -3.34 -3.72 20.34
CA VAL A 376 -4.08 -4.65 21.23
C VAL A 376 -3.59 -6.08 21.03
N ILE A 377 -3.46 -6.54 19.78
CA ILE A 377 -2.97 -7.88 19.45
C ILE A 377 -1.55 -8.06 19.99
N ALA A 378 -0.64 -7.12 19.75
CA ALA A 378 0.74 -7.22 20.22
C ALA A 378 0.83 -7.30 21.75
N LEU A 379 0.03 -6.54 22.49
CA LEU A 379 -0.04 -6.60 23.96
C LEU A 379 -0.62 -7.93 24.46
N VAL A 380 -1.67 -8.45 23.82
CA VAL A 380 -2.25 -9.76 24.16
C VAL A 380 -1.23 -10.87 23.94
N PHE A 381 -0.49 -10.84 22.83
CA PHE A 381 0.58 -11.79 22.59
C PHE A 381 1.73 -11.66 23.60
N ALA A 382 2.16 -10.45 23.96
CA ALA A 382 3.19 -10.24 24.97
C ALA A 382 2.77 -10.83 26.33
N ILE A 383 1.55 -10.58 26.78
CA ILE A 383 1.00 -11.17 28.02
C ILE A 383 0.90 -12.69 27.91
N GLY A 384 0.42 -13.21 26.80
CA GLY A 384 0.33 -14.66 26.52
C GLY A 384 1.68 -15.35 26.60
N ILE A 385 2.73 -14.75 26.06
CA ILE A 385 4.10 -15.24 26.11
C ILE A 385 4.63 -15.19 27.54
N GLY A 386 4.43 -14.11 28.27
CA GLY A 386 4.78 -14.01 29.69
C GLY A 386 4.10 -15.10 30.52
N LEU A 387 2.83 -15.39 30.24
CA LEU A 387 2.10 -16.47 30.88
C LEU A 387 2.68 -17.84 30.52
N PHE A 388 2.85 -18.14 29.24
CA PHE A 388 3.31 -19.43 28.74
C PHE A 388 4.71 -19.78 29.26
N PHE A 389 5.68 -18.88 29.10
CA PHE A 389 7.06 -19.10 29.55
C PHE A 389 7.22 -18.92 31.07
N GLY A 390 6.29 -18.24 31.74
CA GLY A 390 6.27 -18.09 33.20
C GLY A 390 5.72 -19.33 33.94
N ILE A 391 4.88 -20.15 33.30
CA ILE A 391 4.26 -21.34 33.95
C ILE A 391 5.31 -22.33 34.43
N TYR A 392 6.30 -22.67 33.61
CA TYR A 392 7.30 -23.68 33.95
C TYR A 392 8.14 -23.29 35.17
N PRO A 393 8.81 -22.12 35.24
CA PRO A 393 9.54 -21.72 36.44
C PRO A 393 8.65 -21.53 37.68
N ALA A 394 7.43 -20.98 37.49
CA ALA A 394 6.48 -20.82 38.59
C ALA A 394 6.04 -22.18 39.18
N SER A 395 5.79 -23.18 38.34
CA SER A 395 5.45 -24.53 38.80
C SER A 395 6.61 -25.20 39.55
N ARG A 396 7.83 -25.00 39.04
CA ARG A 396 9.06 -25.53 39.71
C ARG A 396 9.25 -24.90 41.08
N ALA A 397 9.05 -23.57 41.21
CA ALA A 397 9.08 -22.89 42.50
C ALA A 397 8.00 -23.43 43.46
N ALA A 398 6.78 -23.63 42.93
CA ALA A 398 5.66 -24.13 43.75
C ALA A 398 5.79 -25.62 44.15
N GLN A 399 6.63 -26.40 43.49
CA GLN A 399 6.90 -27.82 43.84
C GLN A 399 8.05 -28.01 44.85
N LEU A 400 8.85 -26.97 45.16
CA LEU A 400 9.97 -27.09 46.11
C LEU A 400 9.47 -27.64 47.49
N ARG A 401 10.19 -28.60 48.02
CA ARG A 401 9.94 -29.14 49.37
C ARG A 401 10.56 -28.20 50.43
N PRO A 402 9.88 -27.88 51.55
CA PRO A 402 10.44 -26.98 52.56
C PRO A 402 11.81 -27.47 53.09
N ILE A 403 11.95 -28.76 53.31
CA ILE A 403 13.18 -29.36 53.85
C ILE A 403 14.35 -29.17 52.92
N ASP A 404 14.15 -29.43 51.61
CA ASP A 404 15.20 -29.29 50.58
C ASP A 404 15.57 -27.83 50.37
N ALA A 405 14.56 -26.94 50.38
CA ALA A 405 14.75 -25.51 50.20
C ALA A 405 15.46 -24.80 51.36
N LEU A 406 15.33 -25.31 52.60
CA LEU A 406 16.01 -24.75 53.77
C LEU A 406 17.44 -25.30 53.96
N ARG A 407 17.76 -26.43 53.32
CA ARG A 407 19.07 -27.07 53.36
C ARG A 407 20.03 -26.55 52.24
N TYR A 408 19.49 -25.74 51.33
CA TYR A 408 20.25 -25.13 50.24
C TYR A 408 21.10 -23.98 50.81
N GLU A 409 22.42 -24.12 50.81
CA GLU A 409 23.37 -23.06 51.09
C GLU A 409 23.59 -22.15 49.91
#